data_0a7d5439fa419eb4c0c5ee01a025c084
#
_entry.id   0a7d5439fa419eb4c0c5ee01a025c084
#
_cell.length_a   1.000
_cell.length_b   1.000
_cell.length_c   1.000
_cell.angle_alpha   90.00
_cell.angle_beta   90.00
_cell.angle_gamma   90.00
#
_symmetry.space_group_name_H-M   'P 1'
#
loop_
_entity.id
_entity.type
_entity.pdbx_description
1 polymer ?
#
loop_
_entity_poly.entity_id
_entity_poly.type
_entity_poly.pdbx_seq_one_letter_code
_entity_poly.pdbx_strand_id
1 'polypeptide(L)'
;MKSITDFEDILKEKYGEKGTPVREKYDADSLAFRLGVMLKEARLKAKITQEQLAERTGTKKSYISRIEKGQSDIQISTYYKLIEIGLEMQLNISIG
;
A
#
# COMPACT_ATOMS: atom_id res chain seq x y z
N MET A 1 11.53 10.63 -8.12
CA MET A 1 10.32 9.84 -7.85
C MET A 1 10.40 9.26 -6.44
N LYS A 2 9.33 9.43 -5.68
CA LYS A 2 9.27 8.82 -4.35
C LYS A 2 9.25 7.30 -4.47
N SER A 3 10.03 6.63 -3.67
CA SER A 3 9.97 5.18 -3.60
C SER A 3 8.85 4.77 -2.66
N ILE A 4 8.48 3.49 -2.71
CA ILE A 4 7.45 2.98 -1.82
C ILE A 4 7.89 3.01 -0.36
N THR A 5 9.20 3.16 -0.10
CA THR A 5 9.73 3.28 1.24
C THR A 5 9.53 4.68 1.86
N ASP A 6 9.07 5.65 1.07
CA ASP A 6 8.79 6.99 1.56
C ASP A 6 7.45 7.10 2.30
N PHE A 7 7.04 6.00 2.92
CA PHE A 7 5.77 5.91 3.63
C PHE A 7 5.68 6.92 4.78
N GLU A 8 6.79 7.19 5.46
CA GLU A 8 6.80 8.16 6.57
C GLU A 8 6.41 9.55 6.11
N ASP A 9 6.85 9.96 4.92
CA ASP A 9 6.52 11.27 4.38
C ASP A 9 5.02 11.35 4.06
N ILE A 10 4.45 10.28 3.56
CA ILE A 10 3.02 10.21 3.25
C ILE A 10 2.20 10.35 4.54
N LEU A 11 2.59 9.65 5.59
CA LEU A 11 1.90 9.72 6.87
C LEU A 11 2.01 11.11 7.49
N LYS A 12 3.18 11.73 7.39
CA LYS A 12 3.40 13.09 7.89
C LYS A 12 2.44 14.08 7.26
N GLU A 13 2.28 13.97 5.94
CA GLU A 13 1.38 14.82 5.18
C GLU A 13 -0.08 14.63 5.55
N LYS A 14 -0.51 13.40 5.73
CA LYS A 14 -1.92 13.05 5.91
C LYS A 14 -2.37 13.02 7.36
N TYR A 15 -1.51 12.58 8.26
CA TYR A 15 -1.88 12.29 9.64
C TYR A 15 -1.05 13.02 10.68
N GLY A 16 -0.09 13.82 10.26
CA GLY A 16 0.74 14.61 11.16
C GLY A 16 2.02 13.90 11.56
N GLU A 17 2.74 14.54 12.46
CA GLU A 17 4.03 14.04 12.92
C GLU A 17 3.89 12.77 13.76
N LYS A 18 4.92 11.94 13.70
CA LYS A 18 5.00 10.77 14.57
C LYS A 18 5.02 11.22 16.02
N GLY A 19 4.28 10.53 16.85
CA GLY A 19 4.15 10.88 18.27
C GLY A 19 2.87 11.64 18.60
N THR A 20 2.11 12.08 17.61
CA THR A 20 0.79 12.66 17.86
C THR A 20 -0.21 11.53 18.11
N PRO A 21 -1.29 11.78 18.86
CA PRO A 21 -2.29 10.73 19.14
C PRO A 21 -2.88 10.11 17.88
N VAL A 22 -3.15 10.91 16.86
CA VAL A 22 -3.71 10.40 15.59
C VAL A 22 -2.70 9.50 14.89
N ARG A 23 -1.46 9.94 14.82
CA ARG A 23 -0.41 9.18 14.14
C ARG A 23 -0.13 7.86 14.86
N GLU A 24 -0.08 7.88 16.18
CA GLU A 24 0.17 6.68 16.97
C GLU A 24 -0.94 5.66 16.82
N LYS A 25 -2.18 6.10 16.69
CA LYS A 25 -3.30 5.20 16.47
C LYS A 25 -3.10 4.41 15.17
N TYR A 26 -2.70 5.07 14.10
CA TYR A 26 -2.48 4.39 12.83
C TYR A 26 -1.25 3.49 12.86
N ASP A 27 -0.20 3.89 13.56
CA ASP A 27 0.98 3.03 13.74
C ASP A 27 0.63 1.76 14.50
N ALA A 28 -0.22 1.89 15.52
CA ALA A 28 -0.64 0.76 16.33
C ALA A 28 -1.65 -0.15 15.60
N ASP A 29 -2.54 0.45 14.83
CA ASP A 29 -3.66 -0.28 14.27
C ASP A 29 -3.31 -1.10 13.08
N SER A 30 -2.20 -0.84 12.33
CA SER A 30 -2.07 -1.83 11.35
C SER A 30 -1.06 -1.68 10.26
N LEU A 31 -0.38 -2.75 10.15
CA LEU A 31 0.35 -3.09 8.94
C LEU A 31 -0.57 -3.07 7.73
N ALA A 32 -1.81 -3.54 7.87
CA ALA A 32 -2.76 -3.55 6.76
C ALA A 32 -3.05 -2.14 6.23
N PHE A 33 -3.22 -1.18 7.13
CA PHE A 33 -3.41 0.21 6.73
C PHE A 33 -2.20 0.73 5.95
N ARG A 34 -1.01 0.48 6.46
CA ARG A 34 0.23 0.95 5.83
C ARG A 34 0.42 0.33 4.46
N LEU A 35 0.22 -0.98 4.35
CA LEU A 35 0.36 -1.67 3.07
C LEU A 35 -0.68 -1.17 2.06
N GLY A 36 -1.89 -0.87 2.53
CA GLY A 36 -2.93 -0.32 1.68
C GLY A 36 -2.57 1.04 1.10
N VAL A 37 -2.04 1.93 1.94
CA VAL A 37 -1.59 3.26 1.50
C VAL A 37 -0.45 3.13 0.49
N MET A 38 0.51 2.25 0.76
CA MET A 38 1.64 2.04 -0.13
C MET A 38 1.19 1.52 -1.49
N LEU A 39 0.26 0.58 -1.51
CA LEU A 39 -0.26 0.04 -2.77
C LEU A 39 -0.98 1.12 -3.57
N LYS A 40 -1.84 1.88 -2.92
CA LYS A 40 -2.58 2.94 -3.59
C LYS A 40 -1.64 4.00 -4.19
N GLU A 41 -0.65 4.45 -3.41
CA GLU A 41 0.31 5.43 -3.91
C GLU A 41 1.12 4.90 -5.09
N ALA A 42 1.56 3.65 -5.01
CA ALA A 42 2.30 3.02 -6.10
C ALA A 42 1.44 2.90 -7.35
N ARG A 43 0.17 2.50 -7.18
CA ARG A 43 -0.76 2.39 -8.29
C ARG A 43 -1.01 3.74 -8.96
N LEU A 44 -1.21 4.79 -8.17
CA LEU A 44 -1.43 6.13 -8.72
C LEU A 44 -0.19 6.64 -9.46
N LYS A 45 0.99 6.35 -8.96
CA LYS A 45 2.24 6.70 -9.65
C LYS A 45 2.37 5.96 -10.99
N ALA A 46 1.92 4.73 -11.05
CA ALA A 46 1.92 3.95 -12.27
C ALA A 46 0.80 4.38 -13.23
N LYS A 47 -0.10 5.25 -12.78
CA LYS A 47 -1.21 5.77 -13.57
C LYS A 47 -2.14 4.68 -14.08
N ILE A 48 -2.41 3.69 -13.24
CA ILE A 48 -3.37 2.64 -13.58
C ILE A 48 -4.50 2.60 -12.57
N THR A 49 -5.65 2.11 -13.01
CA THR A 49 -6.84 2.00 -12.17
C THR A 49 -6.79 0.69 -11.37
N GLN A 50 -7.63 0.60 -10.33
CA GLN A 50 -7.80 -0.65 -9.60
C GLN A 50 -8.24 -1.78 -10.53
N GLU A 51 -9.10 -1.46 -11.49
CA GLU A 51 -9.59 -2.45 -12.45
C GLU A 51 -8.47 -2.96 -13.35
N GLN A 52 -7.62 -2.06 -13.83
CA GLN A 52 -6.48 -2.45 -14.64
C GLN A 52 -5.50 -3.32 -13.85
N LEU A 53 -5.24 -2.95 -12.62
CA LEU A 53 -4.37 -3.74 -11.75
C LEU A 53 -4.96 -5.13 -11.51
N ALA A 54 -6.27 -5.20 -11.28
CA ALA A 54 -6.97 -6.47 -11.10
C ALA A 54 -6.81 -7.37 -12.33
N GLU A 55 -6.97 -6.81 -13.51
CA GLU A 55 -6.82 -7.57 -14.74
C GLU A 55 -5.40 -8.10 -14.92
N ARG A 56 -4.41 -7.27 -14.67
CA ARG A 56 -3.00 -7.65 -14.84
C ARG A 56 -2.59 -8.79 -13.92
N THR A 57 -3.21 -8.88 -12.75
CA THR A 57 -2.80 -9.83 -11.72
C THR A 57 -3.78 -10.98 -11.52
N GLY A 58 -4.91 -10.97 -12.22
CA GLY A 58 -5.93 -11.98 -12.00
C GLY A 58 -6.59 -11.87 -10.64
N THR A 59 -6.59 -10.68 -10.05
CA THR A 59 -7.16 -10.40 -8.75
C THR A 59 -8.48 -9.66 -8.94
N LYS A 60 -9.38 -9.76 -7.97
CA LYS A 60 -10.64 -9.03 -8.05
C LYS A 60 -10.45 -7.58 -7.65
N LYS A 61 -11.09 -6.66 -8.39
CA LYS A 61 -11.06 -5.23 -8.08
C LYS A 61 -11.51 -4.96 -6.65
N SER A 62 -12.56 -5.66 -6.20
CA SER A 62 -13.09 -5.49 -4.84
C SER A 62 -12.05 -5.83 -3.77
N TYR A 63 -11.21 -6.82 -4.04
CA TYR A 63 -10.15 -7.18 -3.12
C TYR A 63 -9.09 -6.09 -3.05
N ILE A 64 -8.67 -5.57 -4.22
CA ILE A 64 -7.71 -4.47 -4.28
C ILE A 64 -8.25 -3.25 -3.53
N SER A 65 -9.52 -2.93 -3.73
CA SER A 65 -10.16 -1.81 -3.04
C SER A 65 -10.10 -1.99 -1.51
N ARG A 66 -10.37 -3.19 -1.02
CA ARG A 66 -10.32 -3.46 0.43
C ARG A 66 -8.90 -3.35 0.96
N ILE A 67 -7.91 -3.82 0.20
CA ILE A 67 -6.51 -3.69 0.61
C ILE A 67 -6.14 -2.22 0.74
N GLU A 68 -6.48 -1.42 -0.25
CA GLU A 68 -6.13 0.01 -0.26
C GLU A 68 -6.81 0.79 0.86
N LYS A 69 -7.92 0.28 1.37
CA LYS A 69 -8.62 0.89 2.51
C LYS A 69 -8.14 0.35 3.86
N GLY A 70 -7.21 -0.59 3.86
CA GLY A 70 -6.72 -1.20 5.08
C GLY A 70 -7.73 -2.13 5.74
N GLN A 71 -8.70 -2.64 5.00
CA GLN A 71 -9.80 -3.42 5.54
C GLN A 71 -9.62 -4.94 5.42
N SER A 72 -8.49 -5.38 4.95
CA SER A 72 -8.29 -6.79 4.69
C SER A 72 -6.86 -7.21 5.04
N ASP A 73 -6.72 -8.35 5.67
CA ASP A 73 -5.42 -8.98 5.81
C ASP A 73 -4.98 -9.42 4.43
N ILE A 74 -3.71 -9.25 4.15
CA ILE A 74 -3.18 -9.55 2.84
C ILE A 74 -2.08 -10.59 2.94
N GLN A 75 -2.15 -11.60 2.08
CA GLN A 75 -1.06 -12.54 1.95
C GLN A 75 0.12 -11.85 1.27
N ILE A 76 1.32 -12.11 1.79
CA ILE A 76 2.53 -11.47 1.25
C ILE A 76 2.76 -11.84 -0.22
N SER A 77 2.44 -13.08 -0.59
CA SER A 77 2.56 -13.51 -1.99
C SER A 77 1.64 -12.72 -2.91
N THR A 78 0.44 -12.40 -2.46
CA THR A 78 -0.49 -11.58 -3.23
C THR A 78 0.04 -10.15 -3.36
N TYR A 79 0.56 -9.61 -2.28
CA TYR A 79 1.11 -8.25 -2.28
C TYR A 79 2.29 -8.14 -3.25
N TYR A 80 3.21 -9.10 -3.22
CA TYR A 80 4.30 -9.16 -4.19
C TYR A 80 3.79 -9.18 -5.62
N LYS A 81 2.77 -9.98 -5.86
CA LYS A 81 2.19 -10.10 -7.19
C LYS A 81 1.61 -8.77 -7.67
N LEU A 82 0.88 -8.06 -6.79
CA LEU A 82 0.31 -6.77 -7.13
C LEU A 82 1.39 -5.74 -7.46
N ILE A 83 2.44 -5.70 -6.66
CA ILE A 83 3.51 -4.72 -6.83
C ILE A 83 4.41 -5.07 -8.02
N GLU A 84 4.92 -6.30 -8.06
CA GLU A 84 5.97 -6.66 -9.02
C GLU A 84 5.41 -7.01 -10.38
N ILE A 85 4.33 -7.75 -10.43
CA ILE A 85 3.73 -8.13 -11.71
C ILE A 85 2.76 -7.06 -12.19
N GLY A 86 1.89 -6.60 -11.31
CA GLY A 86 0.87 -5.62 -11.68
C GLY A 86 1.40 -4.24 -11.94
N LEU A 87 2.26 -3.74 -11.07
CA LEU A 87 2.78 -2.37 -11.16
C LEU A 87 4.18 -2.30 -11.76
N GLU A 88 4.81 -3.45 -11.98
CA GLU A 88 6.17 -3.52 -12.52
C GLU A 88 7.17 -2.74 -11.65
N MET A 89 6.95 -2.77 -10.35
CA MET A 89 7.82 -2.15 -9.35
C MET A 89 8.46 -3.23 -8.49
N GLN A 90 9.51 -2.87 -7.79
CA GLN A 90 10.19 -3.79 -6.89
C GLN A 90 9.72 -3.58 -5.47
N LEU A 91 9.32 -4.66 -4.79
CA LEU A 91 8.97 -4.63 -3.38
C LEU A 91 10.15 -5.11 -2.56
N ASN A 92 10.66 -4.22 -1.71
CA ASN A 92 11.77 -4.54 -0.83
C ASN A 92 11.27 -4.60 0.61
N ILE A 93 11.56 -5.71 1.29
CA ILE A 93 11.23 -5.89 2.69
C ILE A 93 12.52 -5.99 3.45
N SER A 94 12.68 -5.11 4.45
CA SER A 94 13.87 -5.10 5.28
C SER A 94 13.50 -5.54 6.70
N ILE A 95 14.30 -6.43 7.27
CA ILE A 95 14.12 -6.93 8.61
C ILE A 95 15.37 -6.58 9.43
N GLY A 96 15.13 -5.91 10.54
CA GLY A 96 16.23 -5.61 11.47
C GLY A 96 16.69 -4.19 11.49
#